data_ef1025b7694a244493a0b4b9c2698988
#
_entry.id   ef1025b7694a244493a0b4b9c2698988
#
_cell.length_a   1.000
_cell.length_b   1.000
_cell.length_c   1.000
_cell.angle_alpha   90.00
_cell.angle_beta   90.00
_cell.angle_gamma   90.00
#
_symmetry.space_group_name_H-M   'P 1'
#
loop_
_entity.id
_entity.type
_entity.pdbx_description
1 polymer ?
#
loop_
_entity_poly.entity_id
_entity_poly.type
_entity_poly.pdbx_seq_one_letter_code
_entity_poly.pdbx_strand_id
1 'polypeptide(L)'
;DTSEITDMSQLFYYSEFNDIYSTNEIGLHNGDISNWNMSNVTDMTCMFSGAKNFNGDIGNWDISKVTDMTRLFNGATIFNQDISNWDVSNVTNISYMFSFTNSFNGDISNWNTSNVASMDCLFYFGIAFNSNINKWDLSNVKSMVAMFSYTKLFNQPLNNWDTSNVTDMKSMFWSAKKFNQDLS
;
A
#
# COMPACT_ATOMS: atom_id res chain seq x y z
N ASP A 1 -16.95 -14.39 13.82
CA ASP A 1 -16.11 -15.38 13.12
C ASP A 1 -15.96 -14.95 11.66
N THR A 2 -14.71 -14.75 11.21
CA THR A 2 -14.37 -14.30 9.85
C THR A 2 -13.81 -15.46 9.00
N SER A 3 -13.85 -16.70 9.49
CA SER A 3 -13.18 -17.84 8.86
C SER A 3 -13.71 -18.21 7.46
N GLU A 4 -14.94 -17.84 7.13
CA GLU A 4 -15.57 -18.13 5.83
C GLU A 4 -15.50 -16.94 4.85
N ILE A 5 -14.95 -15.80 5.29
CA ILE A 5 -14.91 -14.59 4.45
C ILE A 5 -13.74 -14.69 3.49
N THR A 6 -14.01 -14.48 2.21
CA THR A 6 -13.00 -14.47 1.14
C THR A 6 -12.79 -13.08 0.51
N ASP A 7 -13.77 -12.19 0.63
CA ASP A 7 -13.75 -10.83 0.09
C ASP A 7 -14.02 -9.83 1.23
N MET A 8 -13.05 -8.99 1.51
CA MET A 8 -13.14 -7.87 2.46
C MET A 8 -12.95 -6.53 1.75
N SER A 9 -13.12 -6.50 0.44
CA SER A 9 -13.02 -5.28 -0.31
C SER A 9 -14.00 -4.24 0.23
N GLN A 10 -13.52 -2.99 0.33
CA GLN A 10 -14.31 -1.83 0.75
C GLN A 10 -14.96 -1.92 2.15
N LEU A 11 -14.62 -2.91 3.00
CA LEU A 11 -15.29 -3.14 4.29
C LEU A 11 -15.32 -1.89 5.18
N PHE A 12 -14.25 -1.09 5.16
CA PHE A 12 -14.12 0.16 5.91
C PHE A 12 -13.86 1.36 4.99
N TYR A 13 -14.31 1.26 3.73
CA TYR A 13 -14.14 2.30 2.73
C TYR A 13 -14.90 3.57 3.13
N TYR A 14 -14.20 4.70 3.14
CA TYR A 14 -14.78 6.02 3.33
C TYR A 14 -14.64 6.84 2.05
N SER A 15 -15.77 7.29 1.48
CA SER A 15 -15.80 8.20 0.34
C SER A 15 -16.23 9.60 0.79
N GLU A 16 -15.33 10.57 0.70
CA GLU A 16 -15.67 11.98 0.97
C GLU A 16 -16.75 12.53 0.03
N PHE A 17 -17.01 11.87 -1.10
CA PHE A 17 -17.99 12.32 -2.09
C PHE A 17 -19.45 12.01 -1.71
N ASN A 18 -19.68 11.12 -0.74
CA ASN A 18 -21.03 10.72 -0.35
C ASN A 18 -21.54 11.44 0.90
N ASP A 19 -20.74 12.28 1.56
CA ASP A 19 -21.10 12.88 2.85
C ASP A 19 -21.26 14.40 2.78
N ILE A 20 -22.24 14.88 1.99
CA ILE A 20 -22.71 16.26 2.13
C ILE A 20 -23.49 16.45 3.46
N TYR A 21 -23.84 15.39 4.17
CA TYR A 21 -24.70 15.41 5.37
C TYR A 21 -24.16 14.65 6.59
N SER A 22 -23.02 14.01 6.55
CA SER A 22 -22.47 13.29 7.71
C SER A 22 -21.51 14.19 8.49
N THR A 23 -22.03 14.85 9.52
CA THR A 23 -21.23 15.51 10.56
C THR A 23 -20.67 14.50 11.57
N ASN A 24 -20.92 13.23 11.37
CA ASN A 24 -20.38 12.18 12.22
C ASN A 24 -19.05 11.71 11.60
N GLU A 25 -17.96 12.06 12.26
CA GLU A 25 -16.69 11.36 12.15
C GLU A 25 -16.94 9.87 12.42
N ILE A 26 -17.38 9.13 11.39
CA ILE A 26 -17.24 7.68 11.39
C ILE A 26 -15.75 7.43 11.12
N GLY A 27 -14.92 7.97 12.02
CA GLY A 27 -13.60 7.46 12.19
C GLY A 27 -13.78 6.00 12.59
N LEU A 28 -13.30 5.08 11.80
CA LEU A 28 -12.99 3.77 12.33
C LEU A 28 -12.28 4.02 13.65
N HIS A 29 -13.03 3.88 14.77
CA HIS A 29 -12.38 3.66 16.02
C HIS A 29 -11.47 2.48 15.78
N ASN A 30 -10.18 2.57 16.14
CA ASN A 30 -9.24 1.46 16.12
C ASN A 30 -9.76 0.33 17.04
N GLY A 31 -10.93 -0.22 16.71
CA GLY A 31 -11.46 -1.40 17.34
C GLY A 31 -10.44 -2.52 17.16
N ASP A 32 -10.27 -3.35 18.15
CA ASP A 32 -9.34 -4.45 18.07
C ASP A 32 -9.82 -5.47 17.03
N ILE A 33 -9.13 -5.44 15.88
CA ILE A 33 -9.31 -6.37 14.75
C ILE A 33 -8.13 -7.32 14.60
N SER A 34 -7.16 -7.26 15.53
CA SER A 34 -5.90 -8.01 15.45
C SER A 34 -6.11 -9.53 15.37
N ASN A 35 -7.19 -10.02 15.95
CA ASN A 35 -7.55 -11.45 16.00
C ASN A 35 -8.47 -11.90 14.86
N TRP A 36 -8.70 -11.08 13.85
CA TRP A 36 -9.51 -11.52 12.71
C TRP A 36 -8.80 -12.61 11.92
N ASN A 37 -9.56 -13.66 11.57
CA ASN A 37 -9.06 -14.72 10.72
C ASN A 37 -9.11 -14.27 9.25
N MET A 38 -7.96 -13.96 8.68
CA MET A 38 -7.81 -13.49 7.31
C MET A 38 -7.40 -14.62 6.34
N SER A 39 -7.19 -15.85 6.84
CA SER A 39 -6.56 -16.96 6.09
C SER A 39 -7.31 -17.43 4.84
N ASN A 40 -8.56 -17.01 4.63
CA ASN A 40 -9.33 -17.28 3.41
C ASN A 40 -9.59 -16.03 2.56
N VAL A 41 -9.13 -14.85 2.99
CA VAL A 41 -9.32 -13.61 2.24
C VAL A 41 -8.42 -13.59 1.02
N THR A 42 -8.99 -13.30 -0.13
CA THR A 42 -8.30 -13.19 -1.42
C THR A 42 -8.31 -11.77 -1.99
N ASP A 43 -9.26 -10.93 -1.56
CA ASP A 43 -9.41 -9.54 -2.02
C ASP A 43 -9.54 -8.57 -0.83
N MET A 44 -8.62 -7.60 -0.77
CA MET A 44 -8.59 -6.53 0.23
C MET A 44 -8.66 -5.13 -0.44
N THR A 45 -9.16 -5.07 -1.67
CA THR A 45 -9.26 -3.81 -2.44
C THR A 45 -10.02 -2.76 -1.64
N CYS A 46 -9.41 -1.59 -1.47
CA CYS A 46 -9.98 -0.43 -0.78
C CYS A 46 -10.41 -0.69 0.69
N MET A 47 -10.04 -1.78 1.35
CA MET A 47 -10.59 -2.16 2.67
C MET A 47 -10.51 -1.01 3.69
N PHE A 48 -9.40 -0.26 3.74
CA PHE A 48 -9.21 0.90 4.63
C PHE A 48 -9.04 2.22 3.86
N SER A 49 -9.49 2.25 2.61
CA SER A 49 -9.36 3.47 1.80
C SER A 49 -10.18 4.62 2.40
N GLY A 50 -9.55 5.77 2.61
CA GLY A 50 -10.15 6.94 3.25
C GLY A 50 -10.26 6.85 4.78
N ALA A 51 -9.87 5.74 5.40
CA ALA A 51 -9.91 5.57 6.86
C ALA A 51 -8.79 6.39 7.54
N LYS A 52 -8.93 7.71 7.55
CA LYS A 52 -7.90 8.69 7.96
C LYS A 52 -7.30 8.42 9.34
N ASN A 53 -8.10 7.89 10.25
CA ASN A 53 -7.74 7.64 11.65
C ASN A 53 -7.42 6.16 11.94
N PHE A 54 -7.35 5.32 10.91
CA PHE A 54 -7.01 3.92 11.09
C PHE A 54 -5.51 3.75 11.36
N ASN A 55 -5.19 3.11 12.46
CA ASN A 55 -3.84 2.65 12.81
C ASN A 55 -3.91 1.41 13.72
N GLY A 56 -4.88 0.51 13.49
CA GLY A 56 -5.04 -0.74 14.24
C GLY A 56 -3.91 -1.73 13.97
N ASP A 57 -3.59 -2.55 14.96
CA ASP A 57 -2.62 -3.64 14.81
C ASP A 57 -3.20 -4.76 13.92
N ILE A 58 -2.54 -4.97 12.78
CA ILE A 58 -2.91 -5.96 11.79
C ILE A 58 -1.69 -6.77 11.32
N GLY A 59 -0.56 -6.62 11.99
CA GLY A 59 0.71 -7.24 11.59
C GLY A 59 0.70 -8.76 11.63
N ASN A 60 -0.18 -9.36 12.44
CA ASN A 60 -0.30 -10.81 12.58
C ASN A 60 -1.34 -11.45 11.64
N TRP A 61 -1.95 -10.70 10.77
CA TRP A 61 -2.92 -11.26 9.83
C TRP A 61 -2.25 -12.23 8.84
N ASP A 62 -2.83 -13.40 8.68
CA ASP A 62 -2.47 -14.32 7.60
C ASP A 62 -3.14 -13.86 6.31
N ILE A 63 -2.37 -13.17 5.47
CA ILE A 63 -2.85 -12.63 4.19
C ILE A 63 -2.27 -13.42 2.99
N SER A 64 -1.74 -14.61 3.25
CA SER A 64 -1.02 -15.42 2.25
C SER A 64 -1.85 -15.81 1.01
N LYS A 65 -3.19 -15.71 1.07
CA LYS A 65 -4.07 -15.94 -0.10
C LYS A 65 -4.51 -14.67 -0.82
N VAL A 66 -4.14 -13.50 -0.31
CA VAL A 66 -4.55 -12.23 -0.93
C VAL A 66 -3.85 -12.03 -2.27
N THR A 67 -4.62 -11.67 -3.28
CA THR A 67 -4.14 -11.44 -4.66
C THR A 67 -4.26 -10.00 -5.09
N ASP A 68 -5.16 -9.22 -4.49
CA ASP A 68 -5.35 -7.80 -4.81
C ASP A 68 -5.40 -6.93 -3.53
N MET A 69 -4.53 -5.91 -3.48
CA MET A 69 -4.44 -4.91 -2.42
C MET A 69 -4.59 -3.48 -2.98
N THR A 70 -5.21 -3.35 -4.14
CA THR A 70 -5.42 -2.03 -4.76
C THR A 70 -6.09 -1.08 -3.78
N ARG A 71 -5.47 0.08 -3.53
CA ARG A 71 -5.97 1.13 -2.64
C ARG A 71 -6.23 0.70 -1.18
N LEU A 72 -5.63 -0.38 -0.69
CA LEU A 72 -5.92 -0.92 0.65
C LEU A 72 -5.87 0.17 1.73
N PHE A 73 -4.82 0.99 1.78
CA PHE A 73 -4.65 2.08 2.74
C PHE A 73 -4.66 3.47 2.09
N ASN A 74 -5.24 3.60 0.90
CA ASN A 74 -5.31 4.89 0.21
C ASN A 74 -5.99 5.94 1.09
N GLY A 75 -5.28 7.01 1.45
CA GLY A 75 -5.83 8.05 2.32
C GLY A 75 -5.95 7.67 3.81
N ALA A 76 -5.46 6.52 4.25
CA ALA A 76 -5.31 6.17 5.66
C ALA A 76 -4.16 6.98 6.28
N THR A 77 -4.40 8.24 6.57
CA THR A 77 -3.38 9.28 6.77
C THR A 77 -2.37 8.97 7.87
N ILE A 78 -2.84 8.36 8.99
CA ILE A 78 -1.98 8.07 10.15
C ILE A 78 -1.49 6.63 10.21
N PHE A 79 -1.88 5.77 9.24
CA PHE A 79 -1.47 4.37 9.24
C PHE A 79 0.05 4.23 9.19
N ASN A 80 0.61 3.52 10.17
CA ASN A 80 2.04 3.19 10.24
C ASN A 80 2.30 1.95 11.11
N GLN A 81 1.45 0.92 11.01
CA GLN A 81 1.66 -0.33 11.74
C GLN A 81 2.74 -1.19 11.07
N ASP A 82 3.31 -2.09 11.87
CA ASP A 82 4.27 -3.07 11.38
C ASP A 82 3.54 -4.17 10.58
N ILE A 83 3.82 -4.22 9.29
CA ILE A 83 3.33 -5.21 8.32
C ILE A 83 4.48 -5.93 7.63
N SER A 84 5.67 -5.91 8.24
CA SER A 84 6.89 -6.51 7.67
C SER A 84 6.78 -8.02 7.49
N ASN A 85 5.94 -8.69 8.29
CA ASN A 85 5.71 -10.13 8.24
C ASN A 85 4.63 -10.57 7.25
N TRP A 86 3.98 -9.66 6.56
CA TRP A 86 2.95 -10.02 5.59
C TRP A 86 3.52 -10.83 4.42
N ASP A 87 2.94 -11.99 4.14
CA ASP A 87 3.25 -12.76 2.95
C ASP A 87 2.45 -12.21 1.75
N VAL A 88 3.12 -11.38 0.95
CA VAL A 88 2.54 -10.77 -0.25
C VAL A 88 2.89 -11.54 -1.53
N SER A 89 3.42 -12.75 -1.41
CA SER A 89 3.93 -13.53 -2.55
C SER A 89 2.87 -13.88 -3.60
N ASN A 90 1.59 -13.89 -3.25
CA ASN A 90 0.48 -14.11 -4.18
C ASN A 90 -0.15 -12.81 -4.72
N VAL A 91 0.30 -11.65 -4.25
CA VAL A 91 -0.29 -10.36 -4.65
C VAL A 91 0.18 -9.98 -6.05
N THR A 92 -0.78 -9.62 -6.89
CA THR A 92 -0.53 -9.21 -8.28
C THR A 92 -0.69 -7.71 -8.50
N ASN A 93 -1.41 -7.01 -7.63
CA ASN A 93 -1.67 -5.58 -7.76
C ASN A 93 -1.62 -4.87 -6.41
N ILE A 94 -0.74 -3.87 -6.30
CA ILE A 94 -0.58 -3.00 -5.13
C ILE A 94 -0.75 -1.52 -5.51
N SER A 95 -1.41 -1.23 -6.63
CA SER A 95 -1.60 0.13 -7.10
C SER A 95 -2.34 0.98 -6.07
N TYR A 96 -1.84 2.20 -5.83
CA TYR A 96 -2.40 3.15 -4.86
C TYR A 96 -2.43 2.68 -3.39
N MET A 97 -1.81 1.54 -3.04
CA MET A 97 -1.97 0.93 -1.71
C MET A 97 -1.66 1.89 -0.57
N PHE A 98 -0.59 2.67 -0.67
CA PHE A 98 -0.17 3.68 0.32
C PHE A 98 -0.28 5.12 -0.20
N SER A 99 -1.07 5.35 -1.23
CA SER A 99 -1.30 6.70 -1.75
C SER A 99 -1.97 7.56 -0.69
N PHE A 100 -1.48 8.79 -0.46
CA PHE A 100 -1.93 9.69 0.61
C PHE A 100 -1.82 9.12 2.04
N THR A 101 -1.06 8.04 2.25
CA THR A 101 -0.77 7.51 3.59
C THR A 101 0.43 8.24 4.16
N ASN A 102 0.18 9.40 4.78
CA ASN A 102 1.21 10.38 5.07
C ASN A 102 2.23 9.97 6.15
N SER A 103 1.85 9.06 7.03
CA SER A 103 2.69 8.61 8.16
C SER A 103 3.45 7.32 7.88
N PHE A 104 3.09 6.58 6.82
CA PHE A 104 3.64 5.27 6.58
C PHE A 104 5.12 5.32 6.22
N ASN A 105 5.93 4.63 7.02
CA ASN A 105 7.35 4.37 6.77
C ASN A 105 7.78 3.01 7.35
N GLY A 106 6.88 2.02 7.35
CA GLY A 106 7.14 0.67 7.83
C GLY A 106 8.20 -0.05 6.99
N ASP A 107 8.87 -1.03 7.59
CA ASP A 107 9.82 -1.88 6.87
C ASP A 107 9.06 -2.92 6.01
N ILE A 108 9.16 -2.76 4.71
CA ILE A 108 8.59 -3.66 3.71
C ILE A 108 9.68 -4.19 2.77
N SER A 109 10.95 -4.10 3.20
CA SER A 109 12.12 -4.46 2.38
C SER A 109 12.17 -5.95 2.00
N ASN A 110 11.54 -6.80 2.79
CA ASN A 110 11.55 -8.25 2.59
C ASN A 110 10.29 -8.79 1.90
N TRP A 111 9.38 -7.93 1.47
CA TRP A 111 8.22 -8.37 0.69
C TRP A 111 8.63 -9.06 -0.60
N ASN A 112 8.07 -10.22 -0.86
CA ASN A 112 8.23 -10.92 -2.14
C ASN A 112 7.28 -10.31 -3.19
N THR A 113 7.81 -9.42 -4.03
CA THR A 113 7.04 -8.71 -5.05
C THR A 113 7.07 -9.37 -6.43
N SER A 114 7.60 -10.59 -6.53
CA SER A 114 7.84 -11.27 -7.81
C SER A 114 6.58 -11.49 -8.67
N ASN A 115 5.38 -11.52 -8.07
CA ASN A 115 4.12 -11.66 -8.80
C ASN A 115 3.40 -10.33 -9.09
N VAL A 116 3.93 -9.20 -8.59
CA VAL A 116 3.28 -7.90 -8.77
C VAL A 116 3.43 -7.41 -10.20
N ALA A 117 2.29 -7.08 -10.82
CA ALA A 117 2.24 -6.56 -12.19
C ALA A 117 2.07 -5.04 -12.26
N SER A 118 1.44 -4.42 -11.26
CA SER A 118 1.23 -2.97 -11.20
C SER A 118 1.53 -2.38 -9.83
N MET A 119 2.30 -1.27 -9.84
CA MET A 119 2.68 -0.48 -8.67
C MET A 119 2.31 1.01 -8.88
N ASP A 120 1.31 1.29 -9.71
CA ASP A 120 0.92 2.66 -10.03
C ASP A 120 0.53 3.44 -8.79
N CYS A 121 1.07 4.64 -8.63
CA CYS A 121 0.77 5.53 -7.53
C CYS A 121 0.95 4.91 -6.12
N LEU A 122 1.74 3.84 -5.98
CA LEU A 122 1.87 3.08 -4.73
C LEU A 122 2.12 3.97 -3.52
N PHE A 123 3.06 4.92 -3.63
CA PHE A 123 3.41 5.88 -2.56
C PHE A 123 3.07 7.33 -2.95
N TYR A 124 2.13 7.53 -3.86
CA TYR A 124 1.74 8.87 -4.31
C TYR A 124 1.31 9.75 -3.11
N PHE A 125 1.93 10.93 -2.94
CA PHE A 125 1.77 11.77 -1.74
C PHE A 125 2.09 11.07 -0.39
N GLY A 126 2.87 10.00 -0.39
CA GLY A 126 3.39 9.35 0.83
C GLY A 126 4.52 10.17 1.46
N ILE A 127 4.17 11.15 2.27
CA ILE A 127 5.11 12.21 2.72
C ILE A 127 6.27 11.66 3.54
N ALA A 128 6.00 10.68 4.43
CA ALA A 128 7.00 10.11 5.34
C ALA A 128 7.79 8.96 4.72
N PHE A 129 7.32 8.38 3.62
CA PHE A 129 7.90 7.15 3.09
C PHE A 129 9.36 7.33 2.67
N ASN A 130 10.25 6.54 3.27
CA ASN A 130 11.66 6.45 2.95
C ASN A 130 12.26 5.07 3.30
N SER A 131 11.46 4.00 3.33
CA SER A 131 11.96 2.65 3.60
C SER A 131 12.71 2.08 2.40
N ASN A 132 13.71 1.25 2.67
CA ASN A 132 14.54 0.65 1.64
C ASN A 132 13.78 -0.50 0.95
N ILE A 133 13.56 -0.35 -0.35
CA ILE A 133 12.87 -1.33 -1.20
C ILE A 133 13.74 -1.79 -2.37
N ASN A 134 15.05 -1.61 -2.27
CA ASN A 134 16.01 -1.93 -3.34
C ASN A 134 16.09 -3.44 -3.67
N LYS A 135 15.54 -4.31 -2.80
CA LYS A 135 15.51 -5.76 -3.01
C LYS A 135 14.26 -6.27 -3.71
N TRP A 136 13.29 -5.40 -3.97
CA TRP A 136 12.06 -5.84 -4.62
C TRP A 136 12.31 -6.40 -6.01
N ASP A 137 11.66 -7.52 -6.30
CA ASP A 137 11.67 -8.13 -7.62
C ASP A 137 10.62 -7.47 -8.52
N LEU A 138 11.08 -6.88 -9.62
CA LEU A 138 10.24 -6.19 -10.60
C LEU A 138 10.01 -7.01 -11.87
N SER A 139 10.39 -8.28 -11.89
CA SER A 139 10.39 -9.10 -13.11
C SER A 139 9.03 -9.20 -13.82
N ASN A 140 7.93 -9.07 -13.08
CA ASN A 140 6.58 -9.07 -13.62
C ASN A 140 5.93 -7.68 -13.70
N VAL A 141 6.59 -6.64 -13.18
CA VAL A 141 6.03 -5.29 -13.16
C VAL A 141 5.96 -4.69 -14.57
N LYS A 142 4.80 -4.19 -14.95
CA LYS A 142 4.54 -3.53 -16.24
C LYS A 142 4.36 -2.02 -16.09
N SER A 143 3.86 -1.57 -14.95
CA SER A 143 3.56 -0.16 -14.73
C SER A 143 3.93 0.29 -13.31
N MET A 144 4.58 1.47 -13.24
CA MET A 144 4.95 2.20 -12.02
C MET A 144 4.65 3.69 -12.18
N VAL A 145 3.54 4.03 -12.86
CA VAL A 145 3.13 5.42 -13.10
C VAL A 145 3.01 6.15 -11.77
N ALA A 146 3.68 7.30 -11.66
CA ALA A 146 3.63 8.19 -10.50
C ALA A 146 3.93 7.53 -9.13
N MET A 147 4.66 6.38 -9.09
CA MET A 147 4.86 5.57 -7.88
C MET A 147 5.40 6.39 -6.70
N PHE A 148 6.35 7.29 -6.92
CA PHE A 148 6.93 8.17 -5.90
C PHE A 148 6.58 9.64 -6.10
N SER A 149 5.57 9.93 -6.90
CA SER A 149 5.18 11.31 -7.17
C SER A 149 4.74 12.00 -5.86
N TYR A 150 5.28 13.18 -5.59
CA TYR A 150 5.08 13.95 -4.35
C TYR A 150 5.55 13.27 -3.05
N THR A 151 6.36 12.20 -3.10
CA THR A 151 7.05 11.69 -1.89
C THR A 151 8.13 12.69 -1.47
N LYS A 152 7.98 13.28 -0.28
CA LYS A 152 8.87 14.38 0.12
C LYS A 152 10.23 13.89 0.62
N LEU A 153 10.27 12.72 1.26
CA LEU A 153 11.45 12.24 1.96
C LEU A 153 12.16 11.09 1.25
N PHE A 154 11.52 10.44 0.29
CA PHE A 154 12.08 9.27 -0.37
C PHE A 154 13.42 9.59 -1.04
N ASN A 155 14.47 8.86 -0.62
CA ASN A 155 15.82 8.95 -1.16
C ASN A 155 16.60 7.64 -0.96
N GLN A 156 15.94 6.49 -1.13
CA GLN A 156 16.61 5.19 -1.04
C GLN A 156 17.16 4.75 -2.40
N PRO A 157 18.26 3.96 -2.41
CA PRO A 157 18.79 3.43 -3.66
C PRO A 157 17.79 2.49 -4.35
N LEU A 158 17.83 2.48 -5.67
CA LEU A 158 17.02 1.62 -6.54
C LEU A 158 17.88 0.94 -7.61
N ASN A 159 19.18 0.92 -7.42
CA ASN A 159 20.16 0.43 -8.40
C ASN A 159 20.16 -1.11 -8.61
N ASN A 160 19.42 -1.86 -7.77
CA ASN A 160 19.22 -3.30 -7.97
C ASN A 160 17.93 -3.63 -8.76
N TRP A 161 17.16 -2.63 -9.13
CA TRP A 161 15.91 -2.85 -9.86
C TRP A 161 16.17 -3.18 -11.33
N ASP A 162 15.70 -4.34 -11.76
CA ASP A 162 15.60 -4.67 -13.20
C ASP A 162 14.26 -4.14 -13.74
N THR A 163 14.31 -3.05 -14.46
CA THR A 163 13.13 -2.41 -15.06
C THR A 163 12.91 -2.83 -16.52
N SER A 164 13.59 -3.83 -17.01
CA SER A 164 13.54 -4.25 -18.43
C SER A 164 12.15 -4.64 -18.94
N ASN A 165 11.27 -5.09 -18.03
CA ASN A 165 9.89 -5.46 -18.34
C ASN A 165 8.88 -4.34 -18.11
N VAL A 166 9.31 -3.20 -17.55
CA VAL A 166 8.42 -2.07 -17.24
C VAL A 166 8.17 -1.26 -18.50
N THR A 167 6.91 -1.02 -18.81
CA THR A 167 6.50 -0.29 -20.02
C THR A 167 5.99 1.12 -19.74
N ASP A 168 5.64 1.43 -18.50
CA ASP A 168 5.18 2.78 -18.13
C ASP A 168 5.73 3.21 -16.76
N MET A 169 6.51 4.29 -16.74
CA MET A 169 7.05 4.97 -15.55
C MET A 169 6.73 6.47 -15.58
N LYS A 170 5.65 6.86 -16.25
CA LYS A 170 5.28 8.27 -16.38
C LYS A 170 5.16 8.93 -15.00
N SER A 171 5.80 10.10 -14.86
CA SER A 171 5.75 10.92 -13.64
C SER A 171 6.24 10.21 -12.37
N MET A 172 7.00 9.12 -12.47
CA MET A 172 7.40 8.26 -11.33
C MET A 172 7.97 9.06 -10.16
N PHE A 173 8.83 10.05 -10.42
CA PHE A 173 9.46 10.90 -9.40
C PHE A 173 8.99 12.37 -9.45
N TRP A 174 7.81 12.64 -10.01
CA TRP A 174 7.29 14.00 -10.10
C TRP A 174 7.20 14.65 -8.72
N SER A 175 7.90 15.77 -8.50
CA SER A 175 7.98 16.44 -7.18
C SER A 175 8.49 15.55 -6.01
N ALA A 176 9.24 14.50 -6.26
CA ALA A 176 9.98 13.76 -5.25
C ALA A 176 11.20 14.55 -4.80
N LYS A 177 11.02 15.53 -3.92
CA LYS A 177 11.96 16.64 -3.67
C LYS A 177 13.34 16.22 -3.18
N LYS A 178 13.45 15.10 -2.45
CA LYS A 178 14.72 14.63 -1.90
C LYS A 178 15.39 13.55 -2.73
N PHE A 179 14.69 12.99 -3.71
CA PHE A 179 15.25 11.90 -4.49
C PHE A 179 16.46 12.37 -5.31
N ASN A 180 17.62 11.80 -5.03
CA ASN A 180 18.89 12.11 -5.69
C ASN A 180 19.78 10.86 -5.75
N GLN A 181 19.22 9.70 -6.12
CA GLN A 181 19.97 8.46 -6.23
C GLN A 181 20.39 8.19 -7.67
N ASP A 182 21.51 7.50 -7.83
CA ASP A 182 21.96 7.01 -9.13
C ASP A 182 20.98 5.92 -9.62
N LEU A 183 20.56 6.02 -10.87
CA LEU A 183 19.68 5.09 -11.56
C LEU A 183 20.39 4.37 -12.72
N SER A 184 21.71 4.57 -12.86
CA SER A 184 22.53 3.92 -13.91
C SER A 184 22.95 2.50 -13.54
#